data_f4d76aa37e20e30e6ebccee364dc86dd
#
_entry.id   f4d76aa37e20e30e6ebccee364dc86dd
#
_cell.length_a   1.000
_cell.length_b   1.000
_cell.length_c   1.000
_cell.angle_alpha   90.00
_cell.angle_beta   90.00
_cell.angle_gamma   90.00
#
_symmetry.space_group_name_H-M   'P 1'
#
loop_
_entity.id
_entity.type
_entity.pdbx_description
1 polymer ?
#
loop_
_entity_poly.entity_id
_entity_poly.type
_entity_poly.pdbx_seq_one_letter_code
_entity_poly.pdbx_strand_id
1 'polypeptide(L)'
;EKKLAIRVNYNDSLKTIVARHESKINALADINLENITIKNFDKSQSFLNIRSTNFTLIMTDKSKAEINVKADKTVVELSKDAKIKGLIASPEAKIDLYQKSEAEIEGDAQIAKIRLDNNSSLIAKKFTVKDLELVAESYTKCSVNAQKSIEISASGKTEIDLLGEPKVDLKVFTNSAVLSKKEK
;
A
#
# COMPACT_ATOMS: atom_id res chain seq x y z
N GLU A 1 12.42 -26.11 -18.02
CA GLU A 1 11.33 -26.27 -17.00
C GLU A 1 9.99 -26.09 -17.69
N LYS A 2 9.08 -27.07 -17.52
CA LYS A 2 7.70 -26.91 -18.01
C LYS A 2 6.95 -26.00 -17.04
N LYS A 3 6.53 -24.83 -17.52
CA LYS A 3 5.64 -23.94 -16.75
C LYS A 3 4.23 -24.52 -16.79
N LEU A 4 3.66 -24.82 -15.63
CA LEU A 4 2.25 -25.15 -15.50
C LEU A 4 1.42 -23.88 -15.49
N ALA A 5 0.46 -23.75 -16.41
CA ALA A 5 -0.51 -22.67 -16.42
C ALA A 5 -1.89 -23.23 -16.09
N ILE A 6 -2.56 -22.61 -15.12
CA ILE A 6 -3.91 -22.95 -14.70
C ILE A 6 -4.80 -21.73 -14.93
N ARG A 7 -5.91 -21.93 -15.64
CA ARG A 7 -6.95 -20.92 -15.79
C ARG A 7 -8.06 -21.17 -14.76
N VAL A 8 -8.35 -20.17 -13.96
CA VAL A 8 -9.42 -20.20 -12.96
C VAL A 8 -10.59 -19.34 -13.42
N ASN A 9 -11.76 -19.97 -13.55
CA ASN A 9 -13.02 -19.26 -13.71
C ASN A 9 -13.71 -19.24 -12.33
N TYR A 10 -14.28 -18.12 -11.95
CA TYR A 10 -14.87 -17.91 -10.64
C TYR A 10 -16.22 -17.16 -10.77
N ASN A 11 -16.98 -17.17 -9.71
CA ASN A 11 -18.22 -16.43 -9.53
C ASN A 11 -18.13 -15.52 -8.29
N ASP A 12 -19.20 -14.84 -7.94
CA ASP A 12 -19.27 -13.86 -6.84
C ASP A 12 -19.03 -14.47 -5.44
N SER A 13 -18.95 -15.80 -5.33
CA SER A 13 -18.62 -16.47 -4.06
C SER A 13 -17.12 -16.48 -3.74
N LEU A 14 -16.25 -16.14 -4.69
CA LEU A 14 -14.82 -16.04 -4.46
C LEU A 14 -14.51 -14.91 -3.48
N LYS A 15 -13.88 -15.22 -2.35
CA LYS A 15 -13.52 -14.24 -1.30
C LYS A 15 -12.02 -14.08 -1.11
N THR A 16 -11.26 -15.12 -1.41
CA THR A 16 -9.81 -15.11 -1.13
C THR A 16 -9.04 -15.83 -2.22
N ILE A 17 -7.92 -15.25 -2.64
CA ILE A 17 -6.92 -15.88 -3.49
C ILE A 17 -5.60 -15.90 -2.73
N VAL A 18 -4.92 -17.04 -2.70
CA VAL A 18 -3.63 -17.20 -2.03
C VAL A 18 -2.57 -17.65 -3.03
N ALA A 19 -1.49 -16.90 -3.11
CA ALA A 19 -0.30 -17.24 -3.88
C ALA A 19 0.87 -17.58 -2.96
N ARG A 20 1.54 -18.69 -3.21
CA ARG A 20 2.68 -19.16 -2.42
C ARG A 20 3.84 -19.58 -3.29
N HIS A 21 5.01 -19.68 -2.67
CA HIS A 21 6.27 -20.08 -3.31
C HIS A 21 6.63 -19.12 -4.47
N GLU A 22 6.82 -19.62 -5.65
CA GLU A 22 7.16 -18.84 -6.86
C GLU A 22 5.97 -18.73 -7.82
N SER A 23 4.74 -18.94 -7.31
CA SER A 23 3.53 -18.85 -8.12
C SER A 23 3.29 -17.43 -8.64
N LYS A 24 2.66 -17.36 -9.82
CA LYS A 24 2.33 -16.09 -10.46
C LYS A 24 0.84 -16.02 -10.75
N ILE A 25 0.19 -14.97 -10.28
CA ILE A 25 -1.21 -14.68 -10.58
C ILE A 25 -1.27 -13.54 -11.59
N ASN A 26 -1.99 -13.74 -12.69
CA ASN A 26 -2.30 -12.69 -13.65
C ASN A 26 -3.81 -12.59 -13.81
N ALA A 27 -4.38 -11.44 -13.51
CA ALA A 27 -5.75 -11.15 -13.88
C ALA A 27 -5.82 -10.83 -15.37
N LEU A 28 -6.54 -11.66 -16.13
CA LEU A 28 -6.75 -11.44 -17.58
C LEU A 28 -7.81 -10.37 -17.87
N ALA A 29 -8.63 -10.05 -16.87
CA ALA A 29 -9.64 -9.01 -16.89
C ALA A 29 -9.79 -8.42 -15.48
N ASP A 30 -10.58 -7.38 -15.34
CA ASP A 30 -10.90 -6.81 -14.03
C ASP A 30 -11.56 -7.87 -13.13
N ILE A 31 -11.08 -8.00 -11.91
CA ILE A 31 -11.71 -8.81 -10.87
C ILE A 31 -12.80 -7.94 -10.25
N ASN A 32 -14.06 -8.23 -10.58
CA ASN A 32 -15.22 -7.51 -10.09
C ASN A 32 -15.91 -8.33 -8.99
N LEU A 33 -15.66 -8.00 -7.73
CA LEU A 33 -16.22 -8.70 -6.57
C LEU A 33 -16.51 -7.68 -5.46
N GLU A 34 -17.58 -7.88 -4.72
CA GLU A 34 -17.91 -7.01 -3.60
C GLU A 34 -16.80 -6.98 -2.54
N ASN A 35 -16.28 -8.16 -2.19
CA ASN A 35 -15.21 -8.32 -1.21
C ASN A 35 -14.17 -9.30 -1.73
N ILE A 36 -12.92 -8.91 -1.78
CA ILE A 36 -11.82 -9.78 -2.18
C ILE A 36 -10.56 -9.55 -1.35
N THR A 37 -9.97 -10.63 -0.87
CA THR A 37 -8.68 -10.67 -0.19
C THR A 37 -7.67 -11.43 -1.03
N ILE A 38 -6.54 -10.80 -1.31
CA ILE A 38 -5.39 -11.43 -1.98
C ILE A 38 -4.27 -11.58 -0.97
N LYS A 39 -3.68 -12.78 -0.90
CA LYS A 39 -2.56 -13.07 0.00
C LYS A 39 -1.38 -13.62 -0.79
N ASN A 40 -0.26 -12.90 -0.75
CA ASN A 40 0.97 -13.28 -1.42
C ASN A 40 2.06 -13.61 -0.40
N PHE A 41 2.62 -14.78 -0.49
CA PHE A 41 3.68 -15.29 0.38
C PHE A 41 4.92 -15.68 -0.41
N ASP A 42 6.02 -15.83 0.30
CA ASP A 42 7.31 -16.29 -0.24
C ASP A 42 7.83 -15.37 -1.36
N LYS A 43 8.02 -15.88 -2.57
CA LYS A 43 8.43 -15.12 -3.76
C LYS A 43 7.32 -15.01 -4.81
N SER A 44 6.06 -15.22 -4.41
CA SER A 44 4.93 -15.15 -5.33
C SER A 44 4.78 -13.76 -5.95
N GLN A 45 4.17 -13.71 -7.12
CA GLN A 45 3.93 -12.47 -7.85
C GLN A 45 2.46 -12.35 -8.25
N SER A 46 1.91 -11.14 -8.20
CA SER A 46 0.53 -10.86 -8.61
C SER A 46 0.44 -9.62 -9.48
N PHE A 47 -0.32 -9.72 -10.57
CA PHE A 47 -0.64 -8.63 -11.50
C PHE A 47 -2.15 -8.53 -11.60
N LEU A 48 -2.74 -7.51 -10.96
CA LEU A 48 -4.16 -7.50 -10.65
C LEU A 48 -4.82 -6.18 -11.05
N ASN A 49 -5.97 -6.28 -11.68
CA ASN A 49 -6.92 -5.19 -11.84
C ASN A 49 -8.16 -5.51 -11.01
N ILE A 50 -8.49 -4.66 -10.03
CA ILE A 50 -9.53 -4.91 -9.03
C ILE A 50 -10.58 -3.80 -9.08
N ARG A 51 -11.85 -4.21 -9.10
CA ARG A 51 -13.00 -3.35 -8.81
C ARG A 51 -13.81 -4.01 -7.71
N SER A 52 -13.96 -3.35 -6.57
CA SER A 52 -14.61 -3.94 -5.41
C SER A 52 -15.17 -2.87 -4.48
N THR A 53 -16.05 -3.27 -3.57
CA THR A 53 -16.40 -2.45 -2.40
C THR A 53 -15.27 -2.51 -1.38
N ASN A 54 -14.81 -3.72 -1.04
CA ASN A 54 -13.70 -3.90 -0.10
C ASN A 54 -12.58 -4.77 -0.71
N PHE A 55 -11.40 -4.20 -0.80
CA PHE A 55 -10.19 -4.87 -1.25
C PHE A 55 -9.15 -4.97 -0.13
N THR A 56 -8.62 -6.16 0.09
CA THR A 56 -7.51 -6.39 1.02
C THR A 56 -6.38 -7.12 0.34
N LEU A 57 -5.16 -6.58 0.46
CA LEU A 57 -3.93 -7.21 0.00
C LEU A 57 -2.98 -7.42 1.18
N ILE A 58 -2.58 -8.66 1.42
CA ILE A 58 -1.61 -9.05 2.45
C ILE A 58 -0.42 -9.68 1.75
N MET A 59 0.78 -9.13 1.99
CA MET A 59 2.00 -9.60 1.35
C MET A 59 3.13 -9.78 2.35
N THR A 60 3.89 -10.85 2.20
CA THR A 60 5.05 -11.13 3.03
C THR A 60 6.14 -11.91 2.27
N ASP A 61 7.34 -12.02 2.84
CA ASP A 61 8.42 -12.91 2.42
C ASP A 61 8.90 -12.70 0.97
N LYS A 62 9.26 -11.49 0.59
CA LYS A 62 9.78 -11.11 -0.74
C LYS A 62 8.78 -11.24 -1.89
N SER A 63 7.50 -11.39 -1.58
CA SER A 63 6.45 -11.37 -2.60
C SER A 63 6.37 -10.01 -3.30
N LYS A 64 5.88 -10.00 -4.53
CA LYS A 64 5.74 -8.78 -5.33
C LYS A 64 4.35 -8.67 -5.92
N ALA A 65 3.82 -7.45 -6.03
CA ALA A 65 2.58 -7.21 -6.73
C ALA A 65 2.62 -5.90 -7.52
N GLU A 66 1.91 -5.92 -8.65
CA GLU A 66 1.48 -4.72 -9.37
C GLU A 66 -0.04 -4.73 -9.38
N ILE A 67 -0.65 -3.67 -8.87
CA ILE A 67 -2.11 -3.58 -8.71
C ILE A 67 -2.65 -2.29 -9.29
N ASN A 68 -3.83 -2.40 -9.89
CA ASN A 68 -4.69 -1.28 -10.24
C ASN A 68 -6.02 -1.50 -9.55
N VAL A 69 -6.35 -0.66 -8.57
CA VAL A 69 -7.49 -0.85 -7.68
C VAL A 69 -8.43 0.35 -7.76
N LYS A 70 -9.70 0.04 -7.98
CA LYS A 70 -10.82 0.96 -7.73
C LYS A 70 -11.76 0.30 -6.72
N ALA A 71 -11.80 0.81 -5.49
CA ALA A 71 -12.60 0.24 -4.42
C ALA A 71 -13.08 1.34 -3.47
N ASP A 72 -14.17 1.09 -2.72
CA ASP A 72 -14.63 2.04 -1.69
C ASP A 72 -13.66 2.03 -0.51
N LYS A 73 -13.15 0.84 -0.16
CA LYS A 73 -12.14 0.66 0.88
C LYS A 73 -11.01 -0.26 0.43
N THR A 74 -9.79 0.23 0.58
CA THR A 74 -8.56 -0.51 0.25
C THR A 74 -7.69 -0.68 1.49
N VAL A 75 -7.28 -1.92 1.76
CA VAL A 75 -6.31 -2.25 2.82
C VAL A 75 -5.12 -2.96 2.18
N VAL A 76 -3.92 -2.43 2.43
CA VAL A 76 -2.65 -3.01 1.98
C VAL A 76 -1.75 -3.22 3.20
N GLU A 77 -1.31 -4.45 3.42
CA GLU A 77 -0.39 -4.82 4.49
C GLU A 77 0.82 -5.56 3.89
N LEU A 78 2.01 -5.00 4.07
CA LEU A 78 3.26 -5.56 3.59
C LEU A 78 4.25 -5.79 4.73
N SER A 79 4.95 -6.91 4.69
CA SER A 79 6.02 -7.22 5.63
C SER A 79 7.14 -8.04 4.99
N LYS A 80 8.31 -8.14 5.66
CA LYS A 80 9.42 -9.03 5.30
C LYS A 80 9.88 -8.92 3.83
N ASP A 81 10.38 -7.77 3.45
CA ASP A 81 10.90 -7.49 2.11
C ASP A 81 9.84 -7.56 0.97
N ALA A 82 8.54 -7.61 1.27
CA ALA A 82 7.49 -7.56 0.25
C ALA A 82 7.47 -6.21 -0.48
N LYS A 83 7.16 -6.24 -1.78
CA LYS A 83 7.18 -5.03 -2.62
C LYS A 83 5.91 -4.88 -3.45
N ILE A 84 5.38 -3.66 -3.50
CA ILE A 84 4.20 -3.35 -4.30
C ILE A 84 4.42 -2.10 -5.17
N LYS A 85 3.85 -2.13 -6.38
CA LYS A 85 3.52 -0.95 -7.18
C LYS A 85 2.01 -0.90 -7.35
N GLY A 86 1.39 0.21 -7.00
CA GLY A 86 -0.07 0.30 -6.98
C GLY A 86 -0.61 1.62 -7.52
N LEU A 87 -1.62 1.53 -8.37
CA LEU A 87 -2.54 2.63 -8.66
C LEU A 87 -3.80 2.37 -7.84
N ILE A 88 -4.10 3.25 -6.88
CA ILE A 88 -5.21 3.09 -5.96
C ILE A 88 -6.14 4.30 -6.06
N ALA A 89 -7.38 4.06 -6.43
CA ALA A 89 -8.47 5.04 -6.36
C ALA A 89 -9.50 4.53 -5.34
N SER A 90 -9.49 5.10 -4.13
CA SER A 90 -10.29 4.58 -3.03
C SER A 90 -10.64 5.69 -2.04
N PRO A 91 -11.93 5.96 -1.73
CA PRO A 91 -12.30 6.93 -0.70
C PRO A 91 -11.60 6.69 0.64
N GLU A 92 -11.45 5.42 1.03
CA GLU A 92 -10.73 5.03 2.24
C GLU A 92 -9.57 4.09 1.91
N ALA A 93 -8.36 4.47 2.32
CA ALA A 93 -7.16 3.66 2.16
C ALA A 93 -6.43 3.44 3.49
N LYS A 94 -6.02 2.20 3.74
CA LYS A 94 -5.13 1.85 4.85
C LYS A 94 -3.90 1.13 4.29
N ILE A 95 -2.70 1.62 4.61
CA ILE A 95 -1.43 1.09 4.11
C ILE A 95 -0.48 0.89 5.28
N ASP A 96 -0.20 -0.35 5.60
CA ASP A 96 0.71 -0.75 6.67
C ASP A 96 1.96 -1.42 6.09
N LEU A 97 3.13 -0.86 6.38
CA LEU A 97 4.42 -1.32 5.87
C LEU A 97 5.36 -1.67 7.03
N TYR A 98 5.84 -2.90 7.05
CA TYR A 98 6.72 -3.42 8.11
C TYR A 98 7.95 -4.14 7.55
N GLN A 99 9.02 -4.22 8.33
CA GLN A 99 10.14 -5.15 8.11
C GLN A 99 10.72 -5.09 6.69
N LYS A 100 11.29 -3.94 6.32
CA LYS A 100 11.94 -3.68 5.02
C LYS A 100 11.02 -3.78 3.80
N SER A 101 9.71 -3.74 4.00
CA SER A 101 8.80 -3.71 2.86
C SER A 101 8.86 -2.36 2.13
N GLU A 102 8.54 -2.39 0.85
CA GLU A 102 8.61 -1.22 -0.02
C GLU A 102 7.29 -1.05 -0.80
N ALA A 103 6.79 0.17 -0.86
CA ALA A 103 5.60 0.49 -1.64
C ALA A 103 5.82 1.73 -2.51
N GLU A 104 5.37 1.66 -3.75
CA GLU A 104 5.22 2.79 -4.66
C GLU A 104 3.74 2.89 -5.01
N ILE A 105 3.07 3.96 -4.55
CA ILE A 105 1.62 4.13 -4.68
C ILE A 105 1.31 5.43 -5.41
N GLU A 106 0.42 5.33 -6.39
CA GLU A 106 -0.15 6.45 -7.14
C GLU A 106 -1.69 6.43 -7.03
N GLY A 107 -2.36 7.52 -7.39
CA GLY A 107 -3.82 7.64 -7.39
C GLY A 107 -4.35 8.61 -6.34
N ASP A 108 -5.47 8.28 -5.71
CA ASP A 108 -6.11 9.21 -4.78
C ASP A 108 -6.93 8.51 -3.68
N ALA A 109 -7.09 9.23 -2.56
CA ALA A 109 -7.99 8.88 -1.47
C ALA A 109 -8.58 10.12 -0.80
N GLN A 110 -9.79 10.00 -0.24
CA GLN A 110 -10.34 11.04 0.64
C GLN A 110 -9.69 10.97 2.02
N ILE A 111 -9.61 9.77 2.58
CA ILE A 111 -9.00 9.52 3.89
C ILE A 111 -7.98 8.39 3.72
N ALA A 112 -6.78 8.60 4.21
CA ALA A 112 -5.79 7.54 4.27
C ALA A 112 -5.15 7.45 5.66
N LYS A 113 -4.89 6.20 6.08
CA LYS A 113 -4.07 5.88 7.24
C LYS A 113 -2.85 5.10 6.77
N ILE A 114 -1.68 5.64 7.04
CA ILE A 114 -0.41 5.07 6.59
C ILE A 114 0.47 4.83 7.80
N ARG A 115 0.95 3.60 7.95
CA ARG A 115 1.91 3.23 8.97
C ARG A 115 3.15 2.60 8.36
N LEU A 116 4.32 3.08 8.80
CA LEU A 116 5.62 2.53 8.44
C LEU A 116 6.41 2.19 9.70
N ASP A 117 7.03 1.02 9.72
CA ASP A 117 7.90 0.59 10.80
C ASP A 117 9.02 -0.32 10.29
N ASN A 118 10.10 -0.46 11.06
CA ASN A 118 11.19 -1.42 10.83
C ASN A 118 11.83 -1.37 9.42
N ASN A 119 12.44 -0.25 9.08
CA ASN A 119 13.16 -0.01 7.82
C ASN A 119 12.29 -0.09 6.56
N SER A 120 10.98 0.08 6.68
CA SER A 120 10.10 0.13 5.51
C SER A 120 10.19 1.47 4.76
N SER A 121 9.81 1.46 3.51
CA SER A 121 9.82 2.67 2.68
C SER A 121 8.57 2.83 1.82
N LEU A 122 8.14 4.08 1.62
CA LEU A 122 6.97 4.44 0.83
C LEU A 122 7.26 5.61 -0.12
N ILE A 123 6.98 5.41 -1.39
CA ILE A 123 6.94 6.47 -2.38
C ILE A 123 5.48 6.70 -2.75
N ALA A 124 4.88 7.77 -2.23
CA ALA A 124 3.48 8.13 -2.44
C ALA A 124 3.28 9.61 -2.84
N LYS A 125 4.30 10.22 -3.44
CA LYS A 125 4.22 11.62 -3.92
C LYS A 125 3.15 11.85 -4.99
N LYS A 126 2.75 10.80 -5.72
CA LYS A 126 1.67 10.80 -6.70
C LYS A 126 0.37 10.17 -6.18
N PHE A 127 0.29 9.85 -4.91
CA PHE A 127 -0.92 9.42 -4.24
C PHE A 127 -1.51 10.61 -3.47
N THR A 128 -2.50 11.24 -4.05
CA THR A 128 -3.11 12.47 -3.51
C THR A 128 -4.15 12.14 -2.46
N VAL A 129 -3.90 12.48 -1.21
CA VAL A 129 -4.79 12.23 -0.09
C VAL A 129 -5.36 13.54 0.43
N LYS A 130 -6.66 13.61 0.68
CA LYS A 130 -7.28 14.80 1.24
C LYS A 130 -6.95 14.94 2.73
N ASP A 131 -7.29 13.95 3.53
CA ASP A 131 -7.02 13.91 4.98
C ASP A 131 -6.16 12.68 5.30
N LEU A 132 -4.93 12.87 5.78
CA LEU A 132 -3.93 11.84 5.98
C LEU A 132 -3.54 11.70 7.47
N GLU A 133 -3.56 10.45 7.98
CA GLU A 133 -2.92 10.06 9.24
C GLU A 133 -1.65 9.27 8.91
N LEU A 134 -0.50 9.74 9.38
CA LEU A 134 0.81 9.12 9.13
C LEU A 134 1.50 8.76 10.45
N VAL A 135 1.83 7.49 10.60
CA VAL A 135 2.69 6.97 11.67
C VAL A 135 3.97 6.42 11.03
N ALA A 136 5.13 6.96 11.40
CA ALA A 136 6.42 6.55 10.87
C ALA A 136 7.41 6.31 12.02
N GLU A 137 7.92 5.07 12.13
CA GLU A 137 8.75 4.63 13.24
C GLU A 137 9.98 3.84 12.75
N SER A 138 11.03 3.80 13.55
CA SER A 138 12.14 2.82 13.41
C SER A 138 12.83 2.78 12.04
N TYR A 139 13.54 3.84 11.66
CA TYR A 139 14.35 3.92 10.43
C TYR A 139 13.53 3.86 9.14
N THR A 140 12.42 4.55 9.08
CA THR A 140 11.58 4.57 7.87
C THR A 140 11.82 5.80 7.00
N LYS A 141 11.47 5.67 5.73
CA LYS A 141 11.54 6.77 4.77
C LYS A 141 10.27 6.82 3.93
N CYS A 142 9.64 7.98 3.86
CA CYS A 142 8.46 8.13 3.01
C CYS A 142 8.37 9.49 2.32
N SER A 143 7.71 9.48 1.16
CA SER A 143 7.20 10.68 0.52
C SER A 143 5.68 10.59 0.41
N VAL A 144 4.96 11.59 0.89
CA VAL A 144 3.50 11.63 0.93
C VAL A 144 2.97 12.95 0.38
N ASN A 145 1.74 12.92 -0.14
CA ASN A 145 1.08 14.09 -0.71
C ASN A 145 -0.30 14.27 -0.06
N ALA A 146 -0.42 15.23 0.84
CA ALA A 146 -1.65 15.57 1.53
C ALA A 146 -2.16 16.95 1.07
N GLN A 147 -3.48 17.10 0.94
CA GLN A 147 -4.07 18.33 0.39
C GLN A 147 -4.71 19.21 1.46
N LYS A 148 -5.49 18.65 2.38
CA LYS A 148 -6.26 19.41 3.37
C LYS A 148 -5.66 19.32 4.77
N SER A 149 -5.41 18.11 5.26
CA SER A 149 -4.84 17.91 6.59
C SER A 149 -3.91 16.70 6.63
N ILE A 150 -2.92 16.77 7.50
CA ILE A 150 -2.07 15.64 7.84
C ILE A 150 -1.80 15.64 9.35
N GLU A 151 -2.05 14.50 9.98
CA GLU A 151 -1.63 14.20 11.34
C GLU A 151 -0.40 13.30 11.29
N ILE A 152 0.69 13.69 11.96
CA ILE A 152 1.96 12.97 11.92
C ILE A 152 2.37 12.53 13.32
N SER A 153 2.64 11.24 13.46
CA SER A 153 3.38 10.67 14.57
C SER A 153 4.66 10.04 14.03
N ALA A 154 5.81 10.63 14.36
CA ALA A 154 7.10 10.17 13.88
C ALA A 154 8.09 9.99 15.02
N SER A 155 8.78 8.85 15.04
CA SER A 155 9.80 8.53 16.03
C SER A 155 10.92 7.68 15.46
N GLY A 156 12.07 7.70 16.13
CA GLY A 156 13.27 7.07 15.62
C GLY A 156 13.87 7.87 14.46
N LYS A 157 14.76 7.24 13.70
CA LYS A 157 15.42 7.89 12.56
C LYS A 157 14.53 7.78 11.31
N THR A 158 13.49 8.63 11.25
CA THR A 158 12.53 8.67 10.14
C THR A 158 12.76 9.89 9.25
N GLU A 159 12.57 9.72 7.95
CA GLU A 159 12.62 10.80 6.96
C GLU A 159 11.26 10.89 6.24
N ILE A 160 10.62 12.06 6.33
CA ILE A 160 9.30 12.31 5.74
C ILE A 160 9.41 13.49 4.77
N ASP A 161 9.18 13.23 3.48
CA ASP A 161 9.02 14.26 2.45
C ASP A 161 7.52 14.53 2.26
N LEU A 162 7.06 15.73 2.59
CA LEU A 162 5.66 16.14 2.49
C LEU A 162 5.45 17.04 1.27
N LEU A 163 4.55 16.61 0.38
CA LEU A 163 4.04 17.38 -0.75
C LEU A 163 2.61 17.86 -0.46
N GLY A 164 2.16 18.87 -1.21
CA GLY A 164 0.87 19.52 -0.98
C GLY A 164 0.97 20.62 0.07
N GLU A 165 -0.17 21.22 0.45
CA GLU A 165 -0.23 22.32 1.43
C GLU A 165 -1.27 22.03 2.53
N PRO A 166 -1.17 20.89 3.21
CA PRO A 166 -2.13 20.57 4.26
C PRO A 166 -1.90 21.41 5.53
N LYS A 167 -2.93 21.47 6.36
CA LYS A 167 -2.74 21.79 7.77
C LYS A 167 -2.00 20.63 8.44
N VAL A 168 -0.83 20.89 9.00
CA VAL A 168 0.01 19.89 9.66
C VAL A 168 -0.25 19.89 11.17
N ASP A 169 -0.52 18.71 11.72
CA ASP A 169 -0.63 18.45 13.16
C ASP A 169 0.41 17.40 13.57
N LEU A 170 1.39 17.79 14.39
CA LEU A 170 2.43 16.90 14.90
C LEU A 170 2.01 16.38 16.26
N LYS A 171 1.61 15.12 16.37
CA LYS A 171 1.23 14.46 17.63
C LYS A 171 2.45 13.97 18.41
N VAL A 172 3.34 13.27 17.71
CA VAL A 172 4.62 12.79 18.24
C VAL A 172 5.70 13.13 17.21
N PHE A 173 6.78 13.75 17.64
CA PHE A 173 7.90 14.06 16.74
C PHE A 173 9.21 14.02 17.56
N THR A 174 9.88 12.88 17.55
CA THR A 174 10.99 12.58 18.48
C THR A 174 12.12 11.79 17.82
N ASN A 175 13.26 11.71 18.50
CA ASN A 175 14.35 10.78 18.19
C ASN A 175 14.89 10.89 16.74
N SER A 176 15.29 12.06 16.34
CA SER A 176 15.88 12.35 15.00
C SER A 176 14.92 12.14 13.82
N ALA A 177 13.62 12.24 14.04
CA ALA A 177 12.67 12.33 12.94
C ALA A 177 12.87 13.64 12.14
N VAL A 178 12.79 13.56 10.83
CA VAL A 178 12.94 14.70 9.92
C VAL A 178 11.71 14.83 9.04
N LEU A 179 11.13 16.02 9.00
CA LEU A 179 10.04 16.40 8.11
C LEU A 179 10.54 17.49 7.14
N SER A 180 10.50 17.19 5.86
CA SER A 180 10.88 18.12 4.80
C SER A 180 9.69 18.47 3.92
N LYS A 181 9.38 19.75 3.77
CA LYS A 181 8.42 20.20 2.77
C LYS A 181 9.07 20.13 1.39
N LYS A 182 8.38 19.54 0.42
CA LYS A 182 8.81 19.47 -0.98
C LYS A 182 7.84 20.24 -1.88
N GLU A 183 8.37 20.89 -2.88
CA GLU A 183 7.57 21.43 -3.98
C GLU A 183 7.22 20.32 -4.99
N LYS A 184 6.14 20.54 -5.74
CA LYS A 184 5.69 19.59 -6.79
C LYS A 184 6.63 19.56 -7.97
#